data_caaf1981a0cd0dcf0c55582f0ea6803c
#
_entry.id   caaf1981a0cd0dcf0c55582f0ea6803c
#
_cell.length_a   1.000
_cell.length_b   1.000
_cell.length_c   1.000
_cell.angle_alpha   90.00
_cell.angle_beta   90.00
_cell.angle_gamma   90.00
#
_symmetry.space_group_name_H-M   'P 1'
#
loop_
_entity.id
_entity.type
_entity.pdbx_description
1 polymer ?
#
loop_
_entity_poly.entity_id
_entity_poly.type
_entity_poly.pdbx_seq_one_letter_code
_entity_poly.pdbx_strand_id
1 'polypeptide(L)'
;VQNACAEYICETPVSNLAPGTYTTTQTLELKGNCQKIYYTLDGSTPTRKSKVYTEPIILREGTTEIKAFGVNDKNIESDVISRKYVIVLNAPKAPKVTPKSGDYNKKTEIKITVPDGCKAYYAFDSEPDLNSTVYEQPISMPVGYHRLNVILVAANGKTSKMTAMEYYLQY
;
A
#
# COMPACT_ATOMS: atom_id res chain seq x y z
N VAL A 1 23.39 -46.31 -10.21
CA VAL A 1 21.93 -46.24 -10.12
C VAL A 1 21.57 -44.94 -9.41
N GLN A 2 21.75 -43.83 -10.09
CA GLN A 2 21.44 -42.53 -9.51
C GLN A 2 20.63 -41.67 -10.49
N ASN A 3 19.52 -41.14 -9.99
CA ASN A 3 18.75 -40.04 -10.52
C ASN A 3 17.65 -40.28 -11.56
N ALA A 4 17.17 -41.48 -11.75
CA ALA A 4 15.95 -41.68 -12.55
C ALA A 4 14.67 -41.10 -11.87
N CYS A 5 14.69 -40.91 -10.53
CA CYS A 5 13.53 -40.35 -9.79
C CYS A 5 13.39 -38.82 -9.87
N ALA A 6 14.50 -38.08 -10.02
CA ALA A 6 14.44 -36.61 -10.00
C ALA A 6 13.76 -36.02 -11.23
N GLU A 7 13.83 -36.68 -12.39
CA GLU A 7 13.20 -36.21 -13.64
C GLU A 7 11.67 -36.35 -13.65
N TYR A 8 11.12 -37.15 -12.74
CA TYR A 8 9.70 -37.45 -12.67
C TYR A 8 8.98 -36.76 -11.50
N ILE A 9 9.70 -35.96 -10.71
CA ILE A 9 9.12 -35.23 -9.58
C ILE A 9 8.88 -33.79 -9.97
N CYS A 10 7.62 -33.36 -9.82
CA CYS A 10 7.26 -31.95 -9.83
C CYS A 10 6.99 -31.53 -8.38
N GLU A 11 7.87 -30.73 -7.81
CA GLU A 11 7.75 -30.30 -6.42
C GLU A 11 6.65 -29.27 -6.26
N THR A 12 5.97 -29.28 -5.11
CA THR A 12 5.00 -28.26 -4.75
C THR A 12 5.67 -26.89 -4.80
N PRO A 13 5.09 -25.90 -5.50
CA PRO A 13 5.64 -24.55 -5.52
C PRO A 13 5.76 -23.97 -4.11
N VAL A 14 6.76 -23.14 -3.89
CA VAL A 14 6.94 -22.40 -2.64
C VAL A 14 6.77 -20.90 -2.88
N SER A 15 6.29 -20.20 -1.86
CA SER A 15 6.19 -18.75 -1.90
C SER A 15 7.32 -18.10 -1.10
N ASN A 16 7.78 -16.94 -1.56
CA ASN A 16 8.78 -16.12 -0.86
C ASN A 16 8.25 -15.50 0.44
N LEU A 17 6.94 -15.47 0.62
CA LEU A 17 6.26 -14.73 1.67
C LEU A 17 5.50 -15.71 2.58
N ALA A 18 5.71 -15.58 3.90
CA ALA A 18 4.94 -16.36 4.89
C ALA A 18 3.47 -15.91 4.90
N PRO A 19 2.51 -16.83 5.07
CA PRO A 19 1.11 -16.46 5.22
C PRO A 19 0.92 -15.60 6.48
N GLY A 20 -0.03 -14.67 6.45
CA GLY A 20 -0.33 -13.79 7.57
C GLY A 20 -0.85 -12.44 7.17
N THR A 21 -0.83 -11.51 8.13
CA THR A 21 -1.28 -10.13 7.95
C THR A 21 -0.09 -9.19 7.81
N TYR A 22 -0.15 -8.32 6.81
CA TYR A 22 0.87 -7.32 6.51
C TYR A 22 0.24 -5.92 6.46
N THR A 23 1.00 -4.92 6.87
CA THR A 23 0.56 -3.52 6.90
C THR A 23 1.06 -2.71 5.71
N THR A 24 1.78 -3.35 4.80
CA THR A 24 2.28 -2.77 3.55
C THR A 24 1.93 -3.67 2.38
N THR A 25 1.86 -3.09 1.18
CA THR A 25 1.72 -3.85 -0.06
C THR A 25 2.88 -4.83 -0.20
N GLN A 26 2.58 -6.09 -0.49
CA GLN A 26 3.58 -7.15 -0.63
C GLN A 26 3.64 -7.64 -2.07
N THR A 27 4.81 -8.14 -2.46
CA THR A 27 5.01 -8.82 -3.73
C THR A 27 5.24 -10.31 -3.48
N LEU A 28 4.40 -11.15 -4.07
CA LEU A 28 4.44 -12.59 -3.93
C LEU A 28 5.17 -13.20 -5.13
N GLU A 29 6.18 -14.00 -4.85
CA GLU A 29 6.86 -14.80 -5.85
C GLU A 29 6.65 -16.28 -5.59
N LEU A 30 6.36 -17.03 -6.65
CA LEU A 30 6.27 -18.49 -6.64
C LEU A 30 7.50 -19.09 -7.30
N LYS A 31 8.09 -20.09 -6.65
CA LYS A 31 9.23 -20.84 -7.15
C LYS A 31 8.98 -22.32 -7.08
N GLY A 32 9.56 -23.07 -8.01
CA GLY A 32 9.50 -24.51 -8.05
C GLY A 32 10.36 -25.04 -9.19
N ASN A 33 10.51 -26.38 -9.24
CA ASN A 33 11.26 -27.07 -10.29
C ASN A 33 10.40 -27.46 -11.50
N CYS A 34 9.10 -27.11 -11.49
CA CYS A 34 8.18 -27.46 -12.55
C CYS A 34 8.26 -26.45 -13.70
N GLN A 35 7.93 -26.87 -14.90
CA GLN A 35 7.98 -26.05 -16.11
C GLN A 35 6.95 -24.92 -16.08
N LYS A 36 5.75 -25.20 -15.55
CA LYS A 36 4.67 -24.25 -15.41
C LYS A 36 4.07 -24.31 -14.02
N ILE A 37 3.66 -23.16 -13.49
CA ILE A 37 2.89 -23.05 -12.26
C ILE A 37 1.55 -22.41 -12.58
N TYR A 38 0.47 -23.11 -12.28
CA TYR A 38 -0.90 -22.59 -12.39
C TYR A 38 -1.38 -22.12 -11.05
N TYR A 39 -2.10 -21.02 -11.00
CA TYR A 39 -2.54 -20.45 -9.73
C TYR A 39 -3.92 -19.78 -9.80
N THR A 40 -4.54 -19.64 -8.64
CA THR A 40 -5.74 -18.84 -8.37
C THR A 40 -5.47 -17.90 -7.21
N LEU A 41 -6.24 -16.81 -7.12
CA LEU A 41 -6.10 -15.80 -6.06
C LEU A 41 -7.37 -15.68 -5.17
N ASP A 42 -8.38 -16.49 -5.43
CA ASP A 42 -9.69 -16.46 -4.77
C ASP A 42 -9.96 -17.67 -3.88
N GLY A 43 -8.95 -18.52 -3.66
CA GLY A 43 -9.07 -19.75 -2.88
C GLY A 43 -9.68 -20.91 -3.63
N SER A 44 -10.07 -20.75 -4.89
CA SER A 44 -10.53 -21.86 -5.72
C SER A 44 -9.38 -22.81 -6.06
N THR A 45 -9.70 -24.09 -6.27
CA THR A 45 -8.69 -25.08 -6.67
C THR A 45 -8.20 -24.78 -8.10
N PRO A 46 -6.90 -24.55 -8.29
CA PRO A 46 -6.37 -24.26 -9.63
C PRO A 46 -6.45 -25.49 -10.53
N THR A 47 -6.63 -25.22 -11.81
CA THR A 47 -6.62 -26.23 -12.88
C THR A 47 -5.66 -25.80 -13.97
N ARG A 48 -5.44 -26.64 -14.97
CA ARG A 48 -4.63 -26.29 -16.15
C ARG A 48 -5.24 -25.20 -17.03
N LYS A 49 -6.45 -24.74 -16.71
CA LYS A 49 -7.11 -23.59 -17.32
C LYS A 49 -6.89 -22.29 -16.51
N SER A 50 -6.33 -22.41 -15.32
CA SER A 50 -6.01 -21.29 -14.46
C SER A 50 -4.86 -20.47 -15.04
N LYS A 51 -4.62 -19.28 -14.47
CA LYS A 51 -3.48 -18.44 -14.86
C LYS A 51 -2.15 -19.17 -14.66
N VAL A 52 -1.23 -18.95 -15.59
CA VAL A 52 0.16 -19.41 -15.48
C VAL A 52 0.97 -18.31 -14.81
N TYR A 53 1.76 -18.68 -13.80
CA TYR A 53 2.67 -17.74 -13.15
C TYR A 53 3.83 -17.38 -14.08
N THR A 54 3.96 -16.13 -14.42
CA THR A 54 5.01 -15.58 -15.28
C THR A 54 5.76 -14.41 -14.66
N GLU A 55 5.16 -13.73 -13.71
CA GLU A 55 5.70 -12.53 -13.06
C GLU A 55 5.24 -12.45 -11.60
N PRO A 56 5.97 -11.72 -10.73
CA PRO A 56 5.57 -11.51 -9.36
C PRO A 56 4.15 -10.94 -9.23
N ILE A 57 3.42 -11.41 -8.23
CA ILE A 57 2.03 -11.04 -7.96
C ILE A 57 2.01 -9.96 -6.88
N ILE A 58 1.41 -8.81 -7.16
CA ILE A 58 1.23 -7.74 -6.19
C ILE A 58 0.01 -8.03 -5.33
N LEU A 59 0.21 -8.18 -4.02
CA LEU A 59 -0.85 -8.34 -3.04
C LEU A 59 -1.33 -6.96 -2.58
N ARG A 60 -2.53 -6.61 -2.97
CA ARG A 60 -3.19 -5.33 -2.63
C ARG A 60 -3.98 -5.45 -1.34
N GLU A 61 -4.48 -4.32 -0.85
CA GLU A 61 -5.34 -4.28 0.33
C GLU A 61 -6.51 -5.28 0.24
N GLY A 62 -6.75 -5.99 1.32
CA GLY A 62 -7.77 -7.03 1.42
C GLY A 62 -7.18 -8.41 1.66
N THR A 63 -8.00 -9.44 1.50
CA THR A 63 -7.63 -10.83 1.68
C THR A 63 -7.40 -11.50 0.34
N THR A 64 -6.27 -12.19 0.20
CA THR A 64 -5.95 -13.02 -0.96
C THR A 64 -5.63 -14.44 -0.47
N GLU A 65 -6.33 -15.43 -1.02
CA GLU A 65 -6.02 -16.84 -0.80
C GLU A 65 -5.48 -17.41 -2.12
N ILE A 66 -4.15 -17.59 -2.18
CA ILE A 66 -3.51 -18.19 -3.33
C ILE A 66 -3.46 -19.70 -3.20
N LYS A 67 -3.84 -20.37 -4.27
CA LYS A 67 -3.59 -21.80 -4.47
C LYS A 67 -2.83 -22.00 -5.77
N ALA A 68 -1.83 -22.86 -5.76
CA ALA A 68 -0.97 -23.10 -6.92
C ALA A 68 -0.46 -24.53 -6.96
N PHE A 69 -0.26 -25.04 -8.17
CA PHE A 69 0.42 -26.29 -8.41
C PHE A 69 1.29 -26.17 -9.66
N GLY A 70 2.32 -27.02 -9.71
CA GLY A 70 3.22 -27.07 -10.85
C GLY A 70 2.94 -28.26 -11.76
N VAL A 71 3.35 -28.11 -13.02
CA VAL A 71 3.35 -29.18 -14.02
C VAL A 71 4.73 -29.22 -14.68
N ASN A 72 5.36 -30.40 -14.72
CA ASN A 72 6.65 -30.55 -15.38
C ASN A 72 6.53 -30.87 -16.88
N ASP A 73 7.66 -31.04 -17.56
CA ASP A 73 7.71 -31.34 -18.98
C ASP A 73 7.24 -32.78 -19.31
N LYS A 74 7.14 -33.64 -18.30
CA LYS A 74 6.55 -34.98 -18.40
C LYS A 74 5.05 -35.01 -18.10
N ASN A 75 4.43 -33.86 -17.96
CA ASN A 75 3.01 -33.71 -17.68
C ASN A 75 2.58 -34.20 -16.28
N ILE A 76 3.52 -34.25 -15.34
CA ILE A 76 3.29 -34.66 -13.96
C ILE A 76 2.96 -33.39 -13.12
N GLU A 77 1.92 -33.48 -12.29
CA GLU A 77 1.46 -32.42 -11.42
C GLU A 77 2.07 -32.55 -10.02
N SER A 78 2.36 -31.40 -9.41
CA SER A 78 2.69 -31.32 -7.99
C SER A 78 1.45 -31.33 -7.11
N ASP A 79 1.65 -31.42 -5.80
CA ASP A 79 0.62 -31.04 -4.84
C ASP A 79 0.30 -29.56 -4.93
N VAL A 80 -0.87 -29.19 -4.41
CA VAL A 80 -1.33 -27.78 -4.37
C VAL A 80 -0.82 -27.12 -3.10
N ILE A 81 -0.14 -26.01 -3.24
CA ILE A 81 0.13 -25.09 -2.11
C ILE A 81 -1.09 -24.19 -1.89
N SER A 82 -1.42 -23.91 -0.64
CA SER A 82 -2.45 -22.94 -0.25
C SER A 82 -1.88 -21.96 0.78
N ARG A 83 -2.01 -20.67 0.51
CA ARG A 83 -1.53 -19.59 1.41
C ARG A 83 -2.53 -18.45 1.44
N LYS A 84 -2.79 -17.96 2.64
CA LYS A 84 -3.69 -16.82 2.86
C LYS A 84 -2.91 -15.60 3.34
N TYR A 85 -3.14 -14.48 2.67
CA TYR A 85 -2.53 -13.18 2.98
C TYR A 85 -3.61 -12.14 3.22
N VAL A 86 -3.41 -11.32 4.25
CA VAL A 86 -4.28 -10.19 4.56
C VAL A 86 -3.42 -8.93 4.53
N ILE A 87 -3.75 -7.98 3.68
CA ILE A 87 -3.07 -6.70 3.60
C ILE A 87 -3.99 -5.63 4.18
N VAL A 88 -3.54 -4.99 5.27
CA VAL A 88 -4.26 -3.90 5.95
C VAL A 88 -3.38 -2.65 5.89
N LEU A 89 -3.72 -1.72 5.02
CA LEU A 89 -2.98 -0.48 4.87
C LEU A 89 -3.44 0.55 5.91
N ASN A 90 -2.49 1.10 6.66
CA ASN A 90 -2.78 2.10 7.69
C ASN A 90 -2.78 3.51 7.09
N ALA A 91 -3.78 4.31 7.48
CA ALA A 91 -3.79 5.74 7.21
C ALA A 91 -2.84 6.47 8.17
N PRO A 92 -2.19 7.57 7.74
CA PRO A 92 -1.41 8.41 8.63
C PRO A 92 -2.32 9.11 9.65
N LYS A 93 -1.74 9.50 10.78
CA LYS A 93 -2.44 10.34 11.76
C LYS A 93 -2.70 11.74 11.19
N ALA A 94 -3.70 12.44 11.74
CA ALA A 94 -3.99 13.82 11.36
C ALA A 94 -2.73 14.70 11.49
N PRO A 95 -2.47 15.62 10.53
CA PRO A 95 -1.26 16.43 10.53
C PRO A 95 -1.23 17.41 11.70
N LYS A 96 -0.03 17.65 12.21
CA LYS A 96 0.24 18.71 13.20
C LYS A 96 0.56 20.02 12.48
N VAL A 97 -0.09 21.09 12.90
CA VAL A 97 0.05 22.42 12.33
C VAL A 97 0.38 23.39 13.44
N THR A 98 1.34 24.27 13.20
CA THR A 98 1.71 25.38 14.08
C THR A 98 1.71 26.69 13.31
N PRO A 99 1.36 27.82 13.93
CA PRO A 99 0.90 27.99 15.29
C PRO A 99 -0.52 27.49 15.51
N LYS A 100 -0.99 27.50 16.75
CA LYS A 100 -2.38 27.15 17.10
C LYS A 100 -3.38 28.13 16.44
N SER A 101 -4.64 27.69 16.29
CA SER A 101 -5.74 28.58 15.94
C SER A 101 -5.79 29.79 16.88
N GLY A 102 -6.08 30.95 16.35
CA GLY A 102 -6.16 32.17 17.13
C GLY A 102 -5.90 33.47 16.37
N ASP A 103 -5.81 34.56 17.10
CA ASP A 103 -5.62 35.91 16.58
C ASP A 103 -4.13 36.27 16.61
N TYR A 104 -3.67 36.85 15.53
CA TYR A 104 -2.27 37.24 15.33
C TYR A 104 -2.19 38.71 14.89
N ASN A 105 -1.21 39.45 15.41
CA ASN A 105 -1.01 40.86 15.15
C ASN A 105 0.32 41.22 14.49
N LYS A 106 0.99 40.21 13.94
CA LYS A 106 2.25 40.38 13.21
C LYS A 106 2.37 39.31 12.13
N LYS A 107 3.20 39.58 11.13
CA LYS A 107 3.52 38.60 10.09
C LYS A 107 3.92 37.27 10.72
N THR A 108 3.17 36.23 10.40
CA THR A 108 3.29 34.90 11.00
C THR A 108 3.38 33.84 9.92
N GLU A 109 4.21 32.86 10.13
CA GLU A 109 4.33 31.67 9.24
C GLU A 109 3.63 30.46 9.86
N ILE A 110 2.98 29.70 9.00
CA ILE A 110 2.34 28.43 9.35
C ILE A 110 3.26 27.29 8.92
N LYS A 111 3.49 26.35 9.82
CA LYS A 111 4.30 25.15 9.55
C LYS A 111 3.47 23.90 9.75
N ILE A 112 3.61 22.98 8.81
CA ILE A 112 2.96 21.66 8.84
C ILE A 112 4.04 20.61 9.07
N THR A 113 3.84 19.73 10.03
CA THR A 113 4.73 18.58 10.24
C THR A 113 4.34 17.46 9.28
N VAL A 114 5.24 17.14 8.36
CA VAL A 114 5.03 16.07 7.37
C VAL A 114 5.90 14.88 7.74
N PRO A 115 5.30 13.74 8.17
CA PRO A 115 6.05 12.52 8.46
C PRO A 115 6.71 11.94 7.20
N ASP A 116 7.78 11.18 7.38
CA ASP A 116 8.44 10.47 6.30
C ASP A 116 7.46 9.59 5.53
N GLY A 117 7.58 9.59 4.20
CA GLY A 117 6.69 8.84 3.33
C GLY A 117 5.30 9.44 3.11
N CYS A 118 5.02 10.62 3.68
CA CYS A 118 3.78 11.34 3.48
C CYS A 118 3.99 12.62 2.66
N LYS A 119 2.90 13.08 2.02
CA LYS A 119 2.78 14.43 1.47
C LYS A 119 1.62 15.13 2.16
N ALA A 120 1.78 16.41 2.48
CA ALA A 120 0.71 17.25 3.00
C ALA A 120 0.10 18.08 1.87
N TYR A 121 -1.22 18.04 1.77
CA TYR A 121 -2.02 18.90 0.89
C TYR A 121 -2.82 19.84 1.73
N TYR A 122 -2.90 21.10 1.32
CA TYR A 122 -3.63 22.12 2.07
C TYR A 122 -4.45 23.04 1.16
N ALA A 123 -5.48 23.62 1.75
CA ALA A 123 -6.27 24.68 1.14
C ALA A 123 -6.77 25.64 2.22
N PHE A 124 -6.90 26.91 1.86
CA PHE A 124 -7.59 27.89 2.68
C PHE A 124 -9.07 27.95 2.29
N ASP A 125 -9.93 27.97 3.30
CA ASP A 125 -11.38 28.17 3.17
C ASP A 125 -12.11 27.12 2.32
N SER A 126 -11.46 26.01 2.03
CA SER A 126 -12.02 24.86 1.30
C SER A 126 -11.39 23.56 1.78
N GLU A 127 -11.99 22.43 1.44
CA GLU A 127 -11.42 21.11 1.74
C GLU A 127 -10.31 20.77 0.73
N PRO A 128 -9.13 20.32 1.21
CA PRO A 128 -8.06 19.91 0.31
C PRO A 128 -8.31 18.53 -0.28
N ASP A 129 -7.82 18.34 -1.51
CA ASP A 129 -7.78 17.05 -2.21
C ASP A 129 -6.38 16.84 -2.84
N LEU A 130 -6.23 15.81 -3.66
CA LEU A 130 -4.96 15.49 -4.34
C LEU A 130 -4.54 16.51 -5.41
N ASN A 131 -5.43 17.44 -5.76
CA ASN A 131 -5.13 18.53 -6.69
C ASN A 131 -4.81 19.84 -5.96
N SER A 132 -4.93 19.86 -4.63
CA SER A 132 -4.62 21.02 -3.81
C SER A 132 -3.11 21.24 -3.72
N THR A 133 -2.73 22.39 -3.15
CA THR A 133 -1.31 22.75 -3.01
C THR A 133 -0.59 21.79 -2.07
N VAL A 134 0.56 21.30 -2.50
CA VAL A 134 1.46 20.48 -1.68
C VAL A 134 2.28 21.40 -0.78
N TYR A 135 2.36 21.05 0.51
CA TYR A 135 3.22 21.77 1.44
C TYR A 135 4.69 21.42 1.21
N GLU A 136 5.49 22.40 0.85
CA GLU A 136 6.93 22.27 0.64
C GLU A 136 7.75 23.22 1.51
N GLN A 137 7.15 24.31 1.97
CA GLN A 137 7.80 25.35 2.77
C GLN A 137 6.78 26.02 3.68
N PRO A 138 7.24 26.75 4.72
CA PRO A 138 6.34 27.52 5.59
C PRO A 138 5.42 28.44 4.79
N ILE A 139 4.16 28.49 5.19
CA ILE A 139 3.09 29.23 4.53
C ILE A 139 2.96 30.60 5.21
N SER A 140 3.00 31.70 4.46
CA SER A 140 2.65 33.02 5.01
C SER A 140 1.18 33.04 5.38
N MET A 141 0.87 33.34 6.64
CA MET A 141 -0.51 33.47 7.11
C MET A 141 -1.19 34.62 6.37
N PRO A 142 -2.32 34.36 5.69
CA PRO A 142 -3.05 35.43 5.00
C PRO A 142 -3.71 36.42 5.99
N VAL A 143 -3.82 37.70 5.60
CA VAL A 143 -4.49 38.72 6.39
C VAL A 143 -5.99 38.51 6.36
N GLY A 144 -6.65 38.73 7.48
CA GLY A 144 -8.07 38.49 7.66
C GLY A 144 -8.36 37.12 8.35
N TYR A 145 -9.62 36.76 8.31
CA TYR A 145 -10.06 35.47 8.87
C TYR A 145 -9.99 34.37 7.82
N HIS A 146 -9.22 33.34 8.10
CA HIS A 146 -9.05 32.19 7.19
C HIS A 146 -9.04 30.88 7.95
N ARG A 147 -9.59 29.85 7.32
CA ARG A 147 -9.52 28.47 7.80
C ARG A 147 -8.55 27.67 6.94
N LEU A 148 -7.47 27.22 7.54
CA LEU A 148 -6.52 26.30 6.89
C LEU A 148 -6.95 24.88 7.14
N ASN A 149 -7.15 24.11 6.08
CA ASN A 149 -7.45 22.69 6.12
C ASN A 149 -6.28 21.92 5.52
N VAL A 150 -5.84 20.88 6.22
CA VAL A 150 -4.67 20.06 5.85
C VAL A 150 -4.97 18.58 5.95
N ILE A 151 -4.55 17.81 4.95
CA ILE A 151 -4.55 16.35 4.96
C ILE A 151 -3.16 15.83 4.66
N LEU A 152 -2.84 14.64 5.17
CA LEU A 152 -1.67 13.86 4.80
C LEU A 152 -2.08 12.72 3.90
N VAL A 153 -1.29 12.44 2.88
CA VAL A 153 -1.43 11.26 2.02
C VAL A 153 -0.14 10.46 2.12
N ALA A 154 -0.25 9.21 2.57
CA ALA A 154 0.88 8.31 2.70
C ALA A 154 1.26 7.67 1.37
N ALA A 155 2.47 7.11 1.28
CA ALA A 155 2.95 6.40 0.10
C ALA A 155 2.05 5.21 -0.30
N ASN A 156 1.32 4.62 0.65
CA ASN A 156 0.34 3.56 0.40
C ASN A 156 -1.00 4.07 -0.18
N GLY A 157 -1.14 5.38 -0.42
CA GLY A 157 -2.35 6.01 -0.95
C GLY A 157 -3.43 6.34 0.10
N LYS A 158 -3.24 5.97 1.36
CA LYS A 158 -4.21 6.28 2.42
C LYS A 158 -4.09 7.74 2.87
N THR A 159 -5.25 8.36 3.10
CA THR A 159 -5.37 9.75 3.53
C THR A 159 -5.68 9.83 5.02
N SER A 160 -5.05 10.78 5.71
CA SER A 160 -5.32 11.08 7.12
C SER A 160 -6.69 11.72 7.30
N LYS A 161 -7.13 11.82 8.56
CA LYS A 161 -8.17 12.78 8.93
C LYS A 161 -7.64 14.20 8.70
N MET A 162 -8.54 15.12 8.38
CA MET A 162 -8.23 16.52 8.15
C MET A 162 -7.94 17.24 9.48
N THR A 163 -6.90 18.07 9.48
CA THR A 163 -6.67 19.07 10.53
C THR A 163 -7.15 20.41 10.02
N ALA A 164 -7.99 21.09 10.80
CA ALA A 164 -8.49 22.42 10.50
C ALA A 164 -7.98 23.42 11.54
N MET A 165 -7.41 24.54 11.07
CA MET A 165 -6.92 25.64 11.90
C MET A 165 -7.60 26.92 11.48
N GLU A 166 -8.05 27.72 12.46
CA GLU A 166 -8.70 28.99 12.22
C GLU A 166 -7.77 30.14 12.64
N TYR A 167 -7.48 31.01 11.73
CA TYR A 167 -6.55 32.13 11.93
C TYR A 167 -7.22 33.49 11.62
N TYR A 168 -6.98 34.43 12.47
CA TYR A 168 -7.27 35.82 12.19
C TYR A 168 -5.98 36.64 12.28
N LEU A 169 -5.53 37.21 11.18
CA LEU A 169 -4.33 38.02 11.12
C LEU A 169 -4.69 39.47 10.79
N GLN A 170 -4.28 40.37 11.67
CA GLN A 170 -4.43 41.80 11.49
C GLN A 170 -3.19 42.54 12.00
N TYR A 171 -2.51 43.29 11.13
CA TYR A 171 -1.37 44.15 11.48
C TYR A 171 -1.28 45.30 10.55
#